data_f50599209c102fc61de0469fd6ea2cc0
#
_entry.id   f50599209c102fc61de0469fd6ea2cc0
#
_cell.length_a   1.000
_cell.length_b   1.000
_cell.length_c   1.000
_cell.angle_alpha   90.00
_cell.angle_beta   90.00
_cell.angle_gamma   90.00
#
_symmetry.space_group_name_H-M   'P 1'
#
loop_
_entity.id
_entity.type
_entity.pdbx_description
1 polymer ?
#
loop_
_entity_poly.entity_id
_entity_poly.type
_entity_poly.pdbx_seq_one_letter_code
_entity_poly.pdbx_strand_id
1 'polypeptide(L)'
;PNGGNGVQKAQATPKQPRPIIANGVRVVPYSGLSGFEGTLAMTAKQISWRGMPFTNVSIAASNQRGLLQITQLEGSLDGGTLSLPGTLDARDGTPQAEFQPKLDNIQIGSLLKAFNYPINMTGKMSLAGDFSGTVIDANHFRRDWQGQASIEMQNTRTEGLNFQQLVQQAVERSTDVRAQENYDSATQLDEMTTDIDLDSGILTLSNIRGSSSLMTLNGKGTLNLLKEEGDLQFAVQVIDGWQGQG
;
A
#
# COMPACT_ATOMS: atom_id res chain seq x y z
N PRO A 1 -19.56 17.75 15.23
CA PRO A 1 -19.04 17.58 15.16
C PRO A 1 -18.38 17.31 14.70
N ASN A 2 -18.45 17.56 14.78
CA ASN A 2 -18.04 17.41 14.38
C ASN A 2 -17.19 16.88 14.12
N GLY A 3 -17.54 16.50 14.28
CA GLY A 3 -16.69 15.45 14.01
C GLY A 3 -15.49 15.82 13.38
N GLY A 4 -15.41 16.58 12.89
CA GLY A 4 -14.26 16.89 12.14
C GLY A 4 -13.11 17.41 12.96
N ASN A 5 -12.69 16.66 13.88
CA ASN A 5 -11.56 17.03 14.70
C ASN A 5 -10.40 17.48 13.87
N GLY A 6 -9.99 18.68 13.97
CA GLY A 6 -8.92 19.22 13.17
C GLY A 6 -9.25 19.43 11.71
N VAL A 7 -10.45 19.09 11.29
CA VAL A 7 -10.85 19.30 9.91
C VAL A 7 -11.30 20.73 9.72
N GLN A 8 -10.74 21.37 8.72
CA GLN A 8 -11.13 22.72 8.38
C GLN A 8 -12.44 22.69 7.60
N LYS A 9 -13.11 23.79 7.63
CA LYS A 9 -14.38 23.90 6.94
C LYS A 9 -14.21 23.71 5.44
N ALA A 10 -15.06 22.90 4.85
CA ALA A 10 -14.98 22.64 3.43
C ALA A 10 -15.39 23.86 2.61
N GLN A 11 -14.75 24.02 1.49
CA GLN A 11 -15.04 25.08 0.52
C GLN A 11 -15.97 24.50 -0.55
N ALA A 12 -17.19 24.22 -0.19
CA ALA A 12 -18.14 23.60 -1.10
C ALA A 12 -19.26 24.55 -1.45
N THR A 13 -19.89 24.37 -2.60
CA THR A 13 -21.09 25.14 -2.91
C THR A 13 -22.20 24.78 -1.94
N PRO A 14 -23.10 25.74 -1.61
CA PRO A 14 -24.09 25.47 -0.59
C PRO A 14 -25.06 24.35 -0.89
N LYS A 15 -25.25 24.02 -2.15
CA LYS A 15 -26.23 22.99 -2.53
C LYS A 15 -25.67 21.59 -2.51
N GLN A 16 -24.40 21.45 -2.32
CA GLN A 16 -23.78 20.13 -2.34
C GLN A 16 -24.06 19.38 -1.06
N PRO A 17 -24.43 18.11 -1.15
CA PRO A 17 -24.42 17.28 0.04
C PRO A 17 -22.99 17.15 0.53
N ARG A 18 -22.80 17.32 1.80
CA ARG A 18 -21.46 17.24 2.35
C ARG A 18 -21.10 15.81 2.65
N PRO A 19 -19.88 15.40 2.34
CA PRO A 19 -19.40 14.13 2.90
C PRO A 19 -19.34 14.28 4.40
N ILE A 20 -19.67 13.23 5.10
CA ILE A 20 -19.59 13.22 6.54
C ILE A 20 -18.18 12.87 6.92
N ILE A 21 -17.56 13.75 7.70
CA ILE A 21 -16.22 13.53 8.19
C ILE A 21 -16.31 13.38 9.68
N ALA A 22 -16.03 12.21 10.15
CA ALA A 22 -16.01 11.94 11.58
C ALA A 22 -14.58 11.62 11.94
N ASN A 23 -14.33 10.43 12.36
CA ASN A 23 -12.97 10.01 12.65
C ASN A 23 -12.29 9.43 11.43
N GLY A 24 -12.74 9.79 10.26
CA GLY A 24 -12.19 9.33 9.02
C GLY A 24 -12.97 9.88 7.86
N VAL A 25 -12.49 9.66 6.67
CA VAL A 25 -13.10 10.16 5.45
C VAL A 25 -14.12 9.16 4.94
N ARG A 26 -15.32 9.64 4.65
CA ARG A 26 -16.34 8.82 4.01
C ARG A 26 -16.38 9.16 2.54
N VAL A 27 -16.41 8.13 1.73
CA VAL A 27 -16.50 8.30 0.29
C VAL A 27 -17.94 8.60 -0.10
N VAL A 28 -18.13 9.55 -0.98
CA VAL A 28 -19.45 9.87 -1.50
C VAL A 28 -19.92 8.72 -2.38
N PRO A 29 -21.13 8.17 -2.18
CA PRO A 29 -21.63 7.10 -3.03
C PRO A 29 -21.76 7.58 -4.47
N TYR A 30 -21.57 6.67 -5.43
CA TYR A 30 -21.73 7.00 -6.85
C TYR A 30 -23.08 7.63 -7.16
N SER A 31 -24.14 7.13 -6.53
CA SER A 31 -25.48 7.67 -6.76
C SER A 31 -25.60 9.12 -6.31
N GLY A 32 -24.77 9.56 -5.36
CA GLY A 32 -24.78 10.94 -4.93
C GLY A 32 -24.03 11.86 -5.86
N LEU A 33 -23.12 11.34 -6.67
CA LEU A 33 -22.29 12.17 -7.53
C LEU A 33 -23.07 12.79 -8.68
N SER A 34 -24.10 12.11 -9.20
CA SER A 34 -24.88 12.65 -10.28
C SER A 34 -25.80 13.79 -9.83
N GLY A 35 -26.01 13.93 -8.53
CA GLY A 35 -26.96 14.91 -8.00
C GLY A 35 -26.36 16.26 -7.64
N PHE A 36 -25.06 16.44 -7.74
CA PHE A 36 -24.48 17.73 -7.40
C PHE A 36 -23.28 18.08 -8.28
N GLU A 37 -23.03 19.35 -8.35
CA GLU A 37 -21.90 19.90 -9.08
C GLU A 37 -21.16 20.88 -8.20
N GLY A 38 -19.89 21.07 -8.46
CA GLY A 38 -19.12 22.07 -7.78
C GLY A 38 -17.72 21.64 -7.49
N THR A 39 -17.06 22.45 -6.69
CA THR A 39 -15.69 22.23 -6.27
C THR A 39 -15.61 22.15 -4.76
N LEU A 40 -14.64 21.41 -4.29
CA LEU A 40 -14.34 21.27 -2.89
C LEU A 40 -12.87 21.53 -2.68
N ALA A 41 -12.53 22.36 -1.71
CA ALA A 41 -11.16 22.47 -1.25
C ALA A 41 -11.19 22.49 0.27
N MET A 42 -10.36 21.66 0.88
CA MET A 42 -10.38 21.49 2.32
C MET A 42 -8.98 21.19 2.83
N THR A 43 -8.64 21.73 3.98
CA THR A 43 -7.43 21.37 4.69
C THR A 43 -7.79 20.91 6.08
N ALA A 44 -6.95 20.05 6.64
CA ALA A 44 -7.11 19.60 8.01
C ALA A 44 -5.74 19.46 8.64
N LYS A 45 -5.65 19.82 9.91
CA LYS A 45 -4.41 19.62 10.64
C LYS A 45 -4.17 18.13 10.87
N GLN A 46 -5.23 17.40 11.15
CA GLN A 46 -5.13 15.98 11.40
C GLN A 46 -6.44 15.28 11.07
N ILE A 47 -6.34 14.16 10.39
CA ILE A 47 -7.46 13.24 10.18
C ILE A 47 -6.96 11.86 10.55
N SER A 48 -7.66 11.21 11.48
CA SER A 48 -7.33 9.84 11.86
C SER A 48 -8.17 8.87 11.06
N TRP A 49 -7.51 7.85 10.54
CA TRP A 49 -8.18 6.79 9.79
C TRP A 49 -7.48 5.47 10.09
N ARG A 50 -8.25 4.51 10.60
CA ARG A 50 -7.76 3.19 11.01
C ARG A 50 -6.55 3.27 11.93
N GLY A 51 -6.59 4.23 12.85
CA GLY A 51 -5.50 4.44 13.80
C GLY A 51 -4.29 5.18 13.24
N MET A 52 -4.34 5.61 12.00
CA MET A 52 -3.25 6.39 11.41
C MET A 52 -3.58 7.88 11.48
N PRO A 53 -2.79 8.66 12.20
CA PRO A 53 -3.03 10.10 12.31
C PRO A 53 -2.33 10.85 11.16
N PHE A 54 -3.07 11.06 10.08
CA PHE A 54 -2.55 11.86 8.97
C PHE A 54 -2.57 13.33 9.35
N THR A 55 -1.48 14.02 9.06
CA THR A 55 -1.36 15.46 9.36
C THR A 55 -1.20 16.23 8.06
N ASN A 56 -1.48 17.53 8.14
CA ASN A 56 -1.37 18.45 6.99
C ASN A 56 -2.14 17.91 5.79
N VAL A 57 -3.38 17.54 6.01
CA VAL A 57 -4.20 16.95 4.95
C VAL A 57 -4.76 18.05 4.07
N SER A 58 -4.65 17.84 2.75
CA SER A 58 -5.22 18.74 1.75
C SER A 58 -6.06 17.94 0.78
N ILE A 59 -7.27 18.42 0.54
CA ILE A 59 -8.20 17.78 -0.39
C ILE A 59 -8.68 18.82 -1.37
N ALA A 60 -8.63 18.52 -2.66
CA ALA A 60 -9.21 19.34 -3.70
C ALA A 60 -9.88 18.44 -4.72
N ALA A 61 -11.11 18.75 -5.04
CA ALA A 61 -11.90 17.93 -5.95
C ALA A 61 -12.93 18.78 -6.66
N SER A 62 -13.35 18.31 -7.82
CA SER A 62 -14.46 18.91 -8.55
C SER A 62 -15.41 17.81 -8.98
N ASN A 63 -16.68 18.12 -9.01
CA ASN A 63 -17.71 17.21 -9.51
C ASN A 63 -18.54 17.89 -10.58
N GLN A 64 -18.60 17.28 -11.75
CA GLN A 64 -19.41 17.75 -12.85
C GLN A 64 -20.25 16.59 -13.36
N ARG A 65 -21.56 16.64 -13.06
CA ARG A 65 -22.54 15.70 -13.61
C ARG A 65 -22.13 14.24 -13.44
N GLY A 66 -21.63 13.89 -12.29
CA GLY A 66 -21.25 12.52 -12.00
C GLY A 66 -19.81 12.17 -12.29
N LEU A 67 -19.01 13.14 -12.72
CA LEU A 67 -17.56 12.94 -12.82
C LEU A 67 -16.90 13.69 -11.67
N LEU A 68 -16.43 12.94 -10.69
CA LEU A 68 -15.67 13.48 -9.57
C LEU A 68 -14.19 13.35 -9.88
N GLN A 69 -13.49 14.47 -9.89
CA GLN A 69 -12.06 14.52 -10.10
C GLN A 69 -11.41 14.96 -8.78
N ILE A 70 -10.67 14.06 -8.17
CA ILE A 70 -9.91 14.35 -6.96
C ILE A 70 -8.51 14.71 -7.42
N THR A 71 -8.24 16.01 -7.51
CA THR A 71 -6.95 16.49 -7.99
C THR A 71 -5.91 16.46 -6.91
N GLN A 72 -6.33 16.51 -5.66
CA GLN A 72 -5.43 16.51 -4.53
C GLN A 72 -6.11 15.77 -3.38
N LEU A 73 -5.40 14.81 -2.83
CA LEU A 73 -5.75 14.14 -1.57
C LEU A 73 -4.41 13.72 -0.99
N GLU A 74 -3.89 14.54 -0.07
CA GLU A 74 -2.53 14.39 0.41
C GLU A 74 -2.47 14.54 1.91
N GLY A 75 -1.52 13.87 2.52
CA GLY A 75 -1.27 14.00 3.94
C GLY A 75 0.08 13.43 4.31
N SER A 76 0.50 13.72 5.53
CA SER A 76 1.74 13.19 6.09
C SER A 76 1.42 12.16 7.17
N LEU A 77 2.26 11.14 7.28
CA LEU A 77 2.11 10.10 8.27
C LEU A 77 3.50 9.67 8.72
N ASP A 78 3.81 9.90 10.00
CA ASP A 78 5.07 9.45 10.61
C ASP A 78 6.32 9.85 9.82
N GLY A 79 6.32 11.06 9.29
CA GLY A 79 7.46 11.57 8.51
C GLY A 79 7.44 11.21 7.04
N GLY A 80 6.52 10.38 6.62
CA GLY A 80 6.29 10.09 5.22
C GLY A 80 5.10 10.86 4.68
N THR A 81 4.85 10.71 3.39
CA THR A 81 3.72 11.38 2.73
C THR A 81 2.90 10.39 1.91
N LEU A 82 1.62 10.70 1.79
CA LEU A 82 0.70 9.92 0.99
C LEU A 82 -0.08 10.85 0.07
N SER A 83 -0.23 10.46 -1.18
CA SER A 83 -1.02 11.19 -2.17
C SER A 83 -1.90 10.19 -2.90
N LEU A 84 -3.18 10.53 -3.07
CA LEU A 84 -4.14 9.62 -3.68
C LEU A 84 -5.12 10.39 -4.58
N PRO A 85 -4.62 11.01 -5.65
CA PRO A 85 -5.52 11.61 -6.63
C PRO A 85 -6.25 10.54 -7.43
N GLY A 86 -7.34 10.92 -8.07
CA GLY A 86 -8.08 9.96 -8.86
C GLY A 86 -9.37 10.52 -9.39
N THR A 87 -10.14 9.66 -10.04
CA THR A 87 -11.43 10.01 -10.59
C THR A 87 -12.46 8.95 -10.24
N LEU A 88 -13.69 9.41 -10.04
CA LEU A 88 -14.85 8.57 -9.87
C LEU A 88 -15.85 9.00 -10.94
N ASP A 89 -16.08 8.15 -11.92
CA ASP A 89 -16.95 8.47 -13.03
C ASP A 89 -18.24 7.65 -12.92
N ALA A 90 -19.32 8.32 -12.57
CA ALA A 90 -20.63 7.69 -12.45
C ALA A 90 -21.54 8.02 -13.64
N ARG A 91 -20.98 8.58 -14.70
CA ARG A 91 -21.73 8.84 -15.91
C ARG A 91 -21.98 7.53 -16.64
N ASP A 92 -22.92 7.52 -17.51
CA ASP A 92 -23.22 6.39 -18.40
C ASP A 92 -23.58 5.08 -17.70
N GLY A 93 -23.97 5.14 -16.43
CA GLY A 93 -24.52 4.00 -15.72
C GLY A 93 -23.56 2.92 -15.30
N THR A 94 -22.32 2.92 -15.77
CA THR A 94 -21.32 1.96 -15.34
C THR A 94 -20.24 2.71 -14.56
N PRO A 95 -20.23 2.65 -13.23
CA PRO A 95 -19.25 3.37 -12.45
C PRO A 95 -17.84 2.91 -12.74
N GLN A 96 -16.93 3.87 -12.79
CA GLN A 96 -15.52 3.61 -12.97
C GLN A 96 -14.70 4.46 -12.00
N ALA A 97 -13.70 3.87 -11.42
CA ALA A 97 -12.81 4.56 -10.51
C ALA A 97 -11.37 4.32 -10.94
N GLU A 98 -10.57 5.35 -10.80
CA GLU A 98 -9.16 5.26 -11.12
C GLU A 98 -8.39 6.10 -10.11
N PHE A 99 -7.33 5.53 -9.53
CA PHE A 99 -6.53 6.23 -8.54
C PHE A 99 -5.05 6.03 -8.82
N GLN A 100 -4.28 7.08 -8.54
CA GLN A 100 -2.83 7.05 -8.69
C GLN A 100 -2.17 7.25 -7.31
N PRO A 101 -2.10 6.19 -6.51
CA PRO A 101 -1.48 6.32 -5.19
C PRO A 101 0.01 6.59 -5.29
N LYS A 102 0.49 7.44 -4.41
CA LYS A 102 1.91 7.68 -4.24
C LYS A 102 2.19 7.77 -2.75
N LEU A 103 3.00 6.85 -2.28
CA LEU A 103 3.45 6.82 -0.90
C LEU A 103 4.96 7.06 -0.89
N ASP A 104 5.43 7.93 -0.01
CA ASP A 104 6.86 8.20 0.14
C ASP A 104 7.24 7.97 1.60
N ASN A 105 8.10 6.99 1.83
CA ASN A 105 8.65 6.71 3.16
C ASN A 105 7.62 6.49 4.24
N ILE A 106 6.58 5.73 3.91
CA ILE A 106 5.54 5.36 4.88
C ILE A 106 6.03 4.17 5.70
N GLN A 107 5.78 4.20 7.01
CA GLN A 107 6.11 3.08 7.88
C GLN A 107 5.24 1.88 7.54
N ILE A 108 5.88 0.78 7.16
CA ILE A 108 5.16 -0.44 6.76
C ILE A 108 4.31 -0.96 7.91
N GLY A 109 4.84 -0.93 9.12
CA GLY A 109 4.13 -1.42 10.29
C GLY A 109 2.80 -0.69 10.53
N SER A 110 2.76 0.59 10.25
CA SER A 110 1.52 1.37 10.39
C SER A 110 0.43 0.89 9.44
N LEU A 111 0.81 0.57 8.20
CA LEU A 111 -0.13 0.06 7.22
C LEU A 111 -0.62 -1.34 7.57
N LEU A 112 0.29 -2.21 7.97
CA LEU A 112 -0.09 -3.58 8.34
C LEU A 112 -1.04 -3.58 9.53
N LYS A 113 -0.76 -2.75 10.51
CA LYS A 113 -1.63 -2.63 11.67
C LYS A 113 -2.99 -2.05 11.30
N ALA A 114 -3.01 -1.03 10.46
CA ALA A 114 -4.25 -0.37 10.05
C ALA A 114 -5.20 -1.32 9.32
N PHE A 115 -4.65 -2.26 8.56
CA PHE A 115 -5.44 -3.22 7.80
C PHE A 115 -5.49 -4.60 8.44
N ASN A 116 -5.03 -4.72 9.67
CA ASN A 116 -5.08 -5.95 10.46
C ASN A 116 -4.40 -7.14 9.78
N TYR A 117 -3.30 -6.90 9.09
CA TYR A 117 -2.49 -7.98 8.56
C TYR A 117 -1.62 -8.56 9.67
N PRO A 118 -1.62 -9.88 9.82
CA PRO A 118 -0.89 -10.52 10.92
C PRO A 118 0.59 -10.74 10.60
N ILE A 119 1.19 -9.83 9.88
CA ILE A 119 2.62 -9.89 9.55
C ILE A 119 3.33 -8.83 10.39
N ASN A 120 4.40 -9.25 11.05
CA ASN A 120 5.21 -8.34 11.85
C ASN A 120 6.41 -7.90 11.03
N MET A 121 6.23 -6.80 10.33
CA MET A 121 7.28 -6.22 9.48
C MET A 121 7.41 -4.75 9.78
N THR A 122 8.64 -4.28 9.87
CA THR A 122 8.96 -2.86 10.01
C THR A 122 9.80 -2.41 8.83
N GLY A 123 9.95 -1.12 8.68
CA GLY A 123 10.67 -0.50 7.58
C GLY A 123 9.86 0.58 6.92
N LYS A 124 10.43 1.16 5.88
CA LYS A 124 9.78 2.24 5.15
C LYS A 124 9.45 1.77 3.73
N MET A 125 8.33 2.23 3.23
CA MET A 125 7.87 1.87 1.90
C MET A 125 7.54 3.10 1.09
N SER A 126 7.94 3.09 -0.17
CA SER A 126 7.51 4.03 -1.17
C SER A 126 6.82 3.25 -2.28
N LEU A 127 5.75 3.82 -2.81
CA LEU A 127 4.94 3.17 -3.82
C LEU A 127 4.43 4.23 -4.79
N ALA A 128 4.42 3.91 -6.07
CA ALA A 128 3.76 4.73 -7.08
C ALA A 128 2.99 3.80 -8.00
N GLY A 129 1.72 4.07 -8.19
CA GLY A 129 0.87 3.16 -8.95
C GLY A 129 -0.29 3.82 -9.64
N ASP A 130 -1.05 2.99 -10.34
CA ASP A 130 -2.25 3.39 -11.06
C ASP A 130 -3.19 2.19 -11.05
N PHE A 131 -4.36 2.37 -10.43
CA PHE A 131 -5.33 1.30 -10.27
C PHE A 131 -6.70 1.75 -10.70
N SER A 132 -7.45 0.84 -11.31
CA SER A 132 -8.80 1.14 -11.76
C SER A 132 -9.75 -0.02 -11.43
N GLY A 133 -11.00 0.32 -11.25
CA GLY A 133 -12.05 -0.64 -10.95
C GLY A 133 -13.41 0.02 -10.98
N THR A 134 -14.43 -0.74 -10.63
CA THR A 134 -15.80 -0.24 -10.70
C THR A 134 -16.37 0.14 -9.34
N VAL A 135 -16.04 -0.59 -8.29
CA VAL A 135 -16.59 -0.35 -6.95
C VAL A 135 -15.44 -0.23 -5.96
N ILE A 136 -15.51 0.81 -5.14
CA ILE A 136 -14.46 1.10 -4.18
C ILE A 136 -14.79 0.41 -2.87
N ASP A 137 -14.38 -0.83 -2.74
CA ASP A 137 -14.37 -1.54 -1.46
C ASP A 137 -13.30 -2.64 -1.52
N ALA A 138 -12.98 -3.19 -0.36
CA ALA A 138 -11.91 -4.16 -0.25
C ALA A 138 -12.21 -5.45 -1.02
N ASN A 139 -13.47 -5.86 -1.06
CA ASN A 139 -13.83 -7.10 -1.77
C ASN A 139 -13.67 -6.94 -3.26
N HIS A 140 -14.11 -5.83 -3.82
CA HIS A 140 -13.96 -5.56 -5.25
C HIS A 140 -12.50 -5.36 -5.61
N PHE A 141 -11.73 -4.68 -4.75
CA PHE A 141 -10.32 -4.51 -5.01
C PHE A 141 -9.61 -5.85 -5.15
N ARG A 142 -9.97 -6.82 -4.32
CA ARG A 142 -9.37 -8.16 -4.40
C ARG A 142 -9.87 -8.98 -5.58
N ARG A 143 -10.98 -8.60 -6.21
CA ARG A 143 -11.61 -9.44 -7.22
C ARG A 143 -11.62 -8.85 -8.62
N ASP A 144 -11.88 -7.55 -8.74
CA ASP A 144 -12.17 -6.93 -10.04
C ASP A 144 -11.20 -5.85 -10.48
N TRP A 145 -10.42 -5.32 -9.56
CA TRP A 145 -9.55 -4.20 -9.88
C TRP A 145 -8.34 -4.62 -10.69
N GLN A 146 -7.79 -3.65 -11.41
CA GLN A 146 -6.58 -3.84 -12.20
C GLN A 146 -5.68 -2.66 -12.00
N GLY A 147 -4.40 -2.86 -12.25
CA GLY A 147 -3.44 -1.78 -12.18
C GLY A 147 -2.05 -2.29 -11.94
N GLN A 148 -1.17 -1.34 -11.69
CA GLN A 148 0.24 -1.64 -11.50
C GLN A 148 0.87 -0.62 -10.58
N ALA A 149 1.94 -1.02 -9.95
CA ALA A 149 2.70 -0.16 -9.08
C ALA A 149 4.14 -0.61 -9.01
N SER A 150 5.01 0.33 -8.68
CA SER A 150 6.39 0.04 -8.32
C SER A 150 6.52 0.29 -6.82
N ILE A 151 7.17 -0.63 -6.14
CA ILE A 151 7.36 -0.58 -4.70
C ILE A 151 8.84 -0.60 -4.37
N GLU A 152 9.20 0.26 -3.43
CA GLU A 152 10.53 0.32 -2.84
C GLU A 152 10.40 0.21 -1.35
N MET A 153 11.19 -0.67 -0.75
CA MET A 153 11.21 -0.80 0.71
C MET A 153 12.63 -0.63 1.21
N GLN A 154 12.77 0.00 2.36
CA GLN A 154 14.07 0.26 2.97
C GLN A 154 14.07 -0.18 4.42
N ASN A 155 15.17 -0.77 4.81
CA ASN A 155 15.42 -1.18 6.18
C ASN A 155 14.29 -2.05 6.73
N THR A 156 13.91 -3.05 5.94
CA THR A 156 12.82 -3.93 6.35
C THR A 156 13.34 -5.01 7.27
N ARG A 157 12.52 -5.31 8.26
CA ARG A 157 12.75 -6.41 9.18
C ARG A 157 11.45 -7.17 9.34
N THR A 158 11.46 -8.44 8.95
CA THR A 158 10.28 -9.30 9.04
C THR A 158 10.54 -10.34 10.12
N GLU A 159 9.74 -10.31 11.18
CA GLU A 159 9.87 -11.27 12.27
C GLU A 159 9.31 -12.62 11.84
N GLY A 160 9.89 -13.68 12.37
CA GLY A 160 9.41 -15.02 12.11
C GLY A 160 9.86 -15.62 10.80
N LEU A 161 10.61 -14.88 9.98
CA LEU A 161 11.11 -15.39 8.71
C LEU A 161 12.58 -14.99 8.60
N ASN A 162 13.45 -15.97 8.52
CA ASN A 162 14.89 -15.73 8.40
C ASN A 162 15.42 -16.43 7.15
N PHE A 163 15.65 -15.66 6.09
CA PHE A 163 16.17 -16.20 4.84
C PHE A 163 17.56 -16.80 4.99
N GLN A 164 18.38 -16.21 5.83
CA GLN A 164 19.72 -16.76 6.06
C GLN A 164 19.65 -18.18 6.61
N GLN A 165 18.76 -18.37 7.59
CA GLN A 165 18.56 -19.68 8.17
C GLN A 165 18.02 -20.67 7.14
N LEU A 166 17.10 -20.23 6.30
CA LEU A 166 16.54 -21.08 5.25
C LEU A 166 17.60 -21.50 4.25
N VAL A 167 18.48 -20.58 3.87
CA VAL A 167 19.58 -20.89 2.95
C VAL A 167 20.54 -21.86 3.61
N GLN A 168 20.88 -21.64 4.87
CA GLN A 168 21.78 -22.51 5.60
C GLN A 168 21.21 -23.92 5.71
N GLN A 169 19.95 -24.07 6.00
CA GLN A 169 19.31 -25.37 6.08
C GLN A 169 19.30 -26.08 4.72
N ALA A 170 19.13 -25.35 3.64
CA ALA A 170 19.18 -25.94 2.31
C ALA A 170 20.58 -26.46 1.99
N VAL A 171 21.61 -25.71 2.35
CA VAL A 171 23.00 -26.12 2.19
C VAL A 171 23.29 -27.39 3.00
N GLU A 172 22.83 -27.42 4.24
CA GLU A 172 23.00 -28.60 5.08
C GLU A 172 22.38 -29.84 4.49
N ARG A 173 21.15 -29.69 3.95
CA ARG A 173 20.49 -30.85 3.34
C ARG A 173 21.16 -31.35 2.10
N SER A 174 21.78 -30.46 1.34
CA SER A 174 22.43 -30.87 0.09
C SER A 174 23.87 -31.31 0.26
N THR A 175 24.56 -30.88 1.33
CA THR A 175 25.99 -31.15 1.50
C THR A 175 26.36 -31.77 2.84
N ASP A 176 25.41 -32.04 3.70
CA ASP A 176 25.63 -32.51 5.07
C ASP A 176 26.45 -31.58 5.93
N VAL A 177 26.48 -30.33 5.60
CA VAL A 177 27.14 -29.32 6.43
C VAL A 177 26.20 -28.91 7.54
N ARG A 178 26.71 -28.87 8.75
CA ARG A 178 25.90 -28.46 9.90
C ARG A 178 25.84 -26.98 10.03
N ALA A 179 24.62 -26.42 10.28
CA ALA A 179 24.45 -25.03 10.51
C ALA A 179 25.00 -24.64 11.87
N GLN A 180 25.58 -23.50 11.95
CA GLN A 180 25.80 -22.85 13.21
C GLN A 180 24.49 -22.22 13.64
N GLU A 181 24.29 -22.10 14.88
CA GLU A 181 23.08 -21.72 15.34
C GLU A 181 22.96 -20.39 15.83
N ASN A 182 22.14 -19.81 16.58
CA ASN A 182 21.92 -18.43 17.03
C ASN A 182 21.56 -17.49 15.92
N TYR A 183 20.73 -17.98 15.02
CA TYR A 183 20.17 -17.11 14.02
C TYR A 183 19.15 -16.16 14.64
N ASP A 184 19.16 -14.94 14.17
CA ASP A 184 18.09 -14.03 14.45
C ASP A 184 16.78 -14.62 13.88
N SER A 185 15.68 -14.48 14.59
CA SER A 185 14.40 -14.99 14.15
C SER A 185 13.76 -14.11 13.06
N ALA A 186 14.49 -13.17 12.52
CA ALA A 186 13.97 -12.22 11.56
C ALA A 186 14.85 -12.15 10.34
N THR A 187 14.25 -11.75 9.22
CA THR A 187 14.97 -11.38 8.00
C THR A 187 15.06 -9.88 7.92
N GLN A 188 16.26 -9.39 7.68
CA GLN A 188 16.50 -7.98 7.50
C GLN A 188 17.09 -7.72 6.12
N LEU A 189 16.47 -6.79 5.39
CA LEU A 189 16.92 -6.36 4.09
C LEU A 189 17.09 -4.84 4.11
N ASP A 190 18.21 -4.37 3.60
CA ASP A 190 18.48 -2.93 3.55
C ASP A 190 17.64 -2.26 2.49
N GLU A 191 17.49 -2.92 1.35
CA GLU A 191 16.68 -2.43 0.24
C GLU A 191 15.94 -3.58 -0.41
N MET A 192 14.73 -3.28 -0.86
CA MET A 192 13.97 -4.21 -1.70
C MET A 192 13.12 -3.40 -2.66
N THR A 193 13.08 -3.84 -3.92
CA THR A 193 12.22 -3.25 -4.93
C THR A 193 11.44 -4.35 -5.61
N THR A 194 10.26 -4.01 -6.09
CA THR A 194 9.47 -4.93 -6.90
C THR A 194 8.46 -4.15 -7.72
N ASP A 195 8.07 -4.73 -8.83
CA ASP A 195 6.95 -4.24 -9.63
C ASP A 195 5.77 -5.16 -9.40
N ILE A 196 4.59 -4.59 -9.26
CA ILE A 196 3.38 -5.37 -9.10
C ILE A 196 2.40 -5.06 -10.20
N ASP A 197 1.66 -6.08 -10.60
CA ASP A 197 0.55 -5.97 -11.53
C ASP A 197 -0.64 -6.66 -10.89
N LEU A 198 -1.75 -5.95 -10.81
CA LEU A 198 -2.99 -6.46 -10.26
C LEU A 198 -3.97 -6.66 -11.41
N ASP A 199 -4.51 -7.85 -11.54
CA ASP A 199 -5.52 -8.12 -12.56
C ASP A 199 -6.52 -9.13 -12.00
N SER A 200 -7.70 -8.63 -11.68
CA SER A 200 -8.86 -9.47 -11.33
C SER A 200 -8.53 -10.53 -10.27
N GLY A 201 -7.93 -10.08 -9.20
CA GLY A 201 -7.63 -10.95 -8.06
C GLY A 201 -6.27 -11.61 -8.10
N ILE A 202 -5.53 -11.46 -9.18
CA ILE A 202 -4.18 -11.99 -9.27
C ILE A 202 -3.19 -10.85 -9.19
N LEU A 203 -2.33 -10.91 -8.19
CA LEU A 203 -1.24 -9.97 -8.02
C LEU A 203 0.05 -10.63 -8.50
N THR A 204 0.62 -10.10 -9.55
CA THR A 204 1.88 -10.60 -10.09
C THR A 204 3.01 -9.71 -9.62
N LEU A 205 4.00 -10.32 -8.97
CA LEU A 205 5.20 -9.63 -8.55
C LEU A 205 6.33 -9.99 -9.50
N SER A 206 6.98 -8.99 -10.04
CA SER A 206 8.10 -9.18 -10.94
C SER A 206 9.26 -8.33 -10.48
N ASN A 207 10.45 -8.70 -10.94
CA ASN A 207 11.66 -7.95 -10.62
C ASN A 207 11.83 -7.71 -9.13
N ILE A 208 11.50 -8.71 -8.31
CA ILE A 208 11.77 -8.61 -6.88
C ILE A 208 13.28 -8.64 -6.72
N ARG A 209 13.83 -7.60 -6.12
CA ARG A 209 15.25 -7.50 -5.84
C ARG A 209 15.44 -7.00 -4.44
N GLY A 210 16.24 -7.69 -3.68
CA GLY A 210 16.52 -7.30 -2.32
C GLY A 210 18.00 -7.44 -2.02
N SER A 211 18.49 -6.71 -1.05
CA SER A 211 19.88 -6.78 -0.65
C SER A 211 20.05 -6.46 0.82
N SER A 212 21.04 -7.08 1.39
CA SER A 212 21.54 -6.78 2.72
C SER A 212 23.05 -6.89 2.70
N SER A 213 23.68 -6.69 3.85
CA SER A 213 25.12 -6.89 3.95
C SER A 213 25.54 -8.35 3.76
N LEU A 214 24.59 -9.28 3.86
CA LEU A 214 24.89 -10.72 3.85
C LEU A 214 24.41 -11.44 2.60
N MET A 215 23.46 -10.87 1.88
CA MET A 215 22.88 -11.58 0.73
C MET A 215 22.23 -10.63 -0.27
N THR A 216 22.04 -11.14 -1.47
CA THR A 216 21.18 -10.54 -2.46
C THR A 216 20.04 -11.50 -2.77
N LEU A 217 18.90 -10.96 -3.13
CA LEU A 217 17.69 -11.71 -3.37
C LEU A 217 17.07 -11.27 -4.68
N ASN A 218 16.68 -12.22 -5.50
CA ASN A 218 15.89 -11.95 -6.70
C ASN A 218 14.68 -12.86 -6.67
N GLY A 219 13.55 -12.35 -7.13
CA GLY A 219 12.36 -13.17 -7.09
C GLY A 219 11.28 -12.71 -8.04
N LYS A 220 10.24 -13.52 -8.10
CA LYS A 220 9.02 -13.25 -8.83
C LYS A 220 7.94 -14.17 -8.30
N GLY A 221 6.71 -13.88 -8.64
CA GLY A 221 5.64 -14.77 -8.25
C GLY A 221 4.28 -14.17 -8.41
N THR A 222 3.31 -14.91 -7.93
CA THR A 222 1.92 -14.48 -7.98
C THR A 222 1.25 -14.72 -6.64
N LEU A 223 0.29 -13.87 -6.32
CA LEU A 223 -0.58 -14.03 -5.17
C LEU A 223 -2.02 -14.02 -5.65
N ASN A 224 -2.79 -14.99 -5.21
CA ASN A 224 -4.22 -15.00 -5.47
C ASN A 224 -4.91 -14.40 -4.26
N LEU A 225 -5.45 -13.20 -4.43
CA LEU A 225 -6.01 -12.44 -3.31
C LEU A 225 -7.32 -13.01 -2.78
N LEU A 226 -8.06 -13.72 -3.63
CA LEU A 226 -9.32 -14.34 -3.21
C LEU A 226 -9.09 -15.64 -2.44
N LYS A 227 -8.18 -16.46 -2.91
CA LYS A 227 -7.87 -17.73 -2.28
C LYS A 227 -6.83 -17.61 -1.19
N GLU A 228 -6.20 -16.45 -1.08
CA GLU A 228 -5.12 -16.22 -0.13
C GLU A 228 -3.98 -17.22 -0.30
N GLU A 229 -3.67 -17.53 -1.54
CA GLU A 229 -2.59 -18.43 -1.91
C GLU A 229 -1.53 -17.68 -2.69
N GLY A 230 -0.29 -18.13 -2.55
CA GLY A 230 0.80 -17.51 -3.27
C GLY A 230 1.78 -18.53 -3.78
N ASP A 231 2.44 -18.17 -4.86
CA ASP A 231 3.53 -18.94 -5.45
C ASP A 231 4.66 -17.98 -5.73
N LEU A 232 5.61 -17.92 -4.82
CA LEU A 232 6.75 -17.02 -4.92
C LEU A 232 8.02 -17.84 -5.10
N GLN A 233 8.86 -17.38 -6.00
CA GLN A 233 10.14 -18.04 -6.29
C GLN A 233 11.25 -17.05 -6.05
N PHE A 234 12.25 -17.46 -5.30
CA PHE A 234 13.38 -16.61 -4.96
C PHE A 234 14.70 -17.31 -5.29
N ALA A 235 15.65 -16.51 -5.73
CA ALA A 235 17.04 -16.92 -5.81
C ALA A 235 17.83 -16.06 -4.85
N VAL A 236 18.55 -16.69 -3.95
CA VAL A 236 19.31 -15.99 -2.92
C VAL A 236 20.78 -16.26 -3.18
N GLN A 237 21.56 -15.20 -3.18
CA GLN A 237 23.00 -15.29 -3.31
C GLN A 237 23.65 -14.72 -2.08
N VAL A 238 24.49 -15.53 -1.44
CA VAL A 238 25.21 -15.14 -0.26
C VAL A 238 26.45 -14.35 -0.66
N ILE A 239 26.69 -13.26 0.03
CA ILE A 239 27.84 -12.42 -0.25
C ILE A 239 29.11 -13.05 0.34
N ASP A 240 30.20 -12.96 -0.39
CA ASP A 240 31.49 -13.49 0.05
C ASP A 240 31.86 -12.93 1.43
N GLY A 241 32.44 -13.77 2.23
CA GLY A 241 32.83 -13.41 3.57
C GLY A 241 31.78 -13.68 4.62
N TRP A 242 30.62 -14.06 4.11
CA TRP A 242 29.61 -14.52 5.05
C TRP A 242 29.94 -15.91 5.47
N GLN A 243 30.21 -16.23 6.31
CA GLN A 243 30.51 -17.39 6.49
C GLN A 243 30.81 -18.05 7.00
N GLY A 244 30.79 -17.90 7.10
CA GLY A 244 31.13 -18.50 7.43
C GLY A 244 32.06 -18.86 6.97
N GLN A 245 32.28 -18.61 6.43
CA GLN A 245 32.91 -18.87 5.84
C GLN A 245 33.41 -19.56 6.00
N GLY A 246 33.54 -19.52 6.00
CA GLY A 246 34.12 -20.29 6.00
C GLY A 246 34.22 -20.78 5.94
#